data_9546b7b1c2fba53cc6bc5755dff4ba91
#
_entry.id   9546b7b1c2fba53cc6bc5755dff4ba91
#
_cell.length_a   1.000
_cell.length_b   1.000
_cell.length_c   1.000
_cell.angle_alpha   90.00
_cell.angle_beta   90.00
_cell.angle_gamma   90.00
#
_symmetry.space_group_name_H-M   'P 1'
#
loop_
_entity.id
_entity.type
_entity.pdbx_description
1 polymer ?
#
loop_
_entity_poly.entity_id
_entity_poly.type
_entity_poly.pdbx_seq_one_letter_code
_entity_poly.pdbx_strand_id
1 'polypeptide(L)'
;MPYTPGTVKQDAKSSSLFHRLFPCHVLKWALYRNFSRIIGVKHLKENILGVLFDDLTMQEAAQRGKEFLTSDTFHYVVTPNPEFLLAAEKDEQFRALLNGADLVLPDGIGVIYSAKLLGRPLKERVPGIDFASAMLSTLDYLGGRLYLLGAKPGVAEEAGRRILAQYPHIVLCGTQDGYFKDDAQAAQQAAQAKPDLMFVCLGAPKQEKWMAQYGPSTGARLAIGLGGALDVFAGNIERAPETWQKLGLEWAYRLKKEPRRIGRMAKLPLVLVKAAGQRLSGKKEE
;
A
#
# COMPACT_ATOMS: atom_id res chain seq x y z
N MET A 1 4.79 36.19 -38.42
CA MET A 1 5.99 35.49 -37.94
C MET A 1 5.58 34.52 -36.87
N PRO A 2 5.66 33.20 -37.03
CA PRO A 2 5.27 32.21 -36.02
C PRO A 2 6.44 31.92 -35.07
N TYR A 3 6.10 31.86 -33.81
CA TYR A 3 6.98 31.57 -32.68
C TYR A 3 7.26 30.03 -32.60
N THR A 4 8.53 29.64 -32.68
CA THR A 4 8.98 28.25 -32.49
C THR A 4 9.39 28.03 -31.03
N PRO A 5 8.89 26.98 -30.34
CA PRO A 5 9.37 26.65 -29.00
C PRO A 5 10.69 25.87 -29.08
N GLY A 6 11.67 26.34 -28.32
CA GLY A 6 12.99 25.73 -28.21
C GLY A 6 12.95 24.39 -27.47
N THR A 7 13.54 23.39 -28.07
CA THR A 7 13.83 22.07 -27.51
C THR A 7 14.87 22.14 -26.41
N VAL A 8 14.48 21.87 -25.18
CA VAL A 8 15.41 21.62 -24.07
C VAL A 8 15.97 20.20 -24.23
N LYS A 9 17.24 20.09 -24.58
CA LYS A 9 17.98 18.82 -24.58
C LYS A 9 18.17 18.36 -23.13
N GLN A 10 17.52 17.28 -22.74
CA GLN A 10 17.81 16.56 -21.49
C GLN A 10 19.15 15.84 -21.63
N ASP A 11 20.09 16.19 -20.75
CA ASP A 11 21.42 15.58 -20.70
C ASP A 11 21.35 14.13 -20.20
N ALA A 12 21.50 13.18 -21.11
CA ALA A 12 21.60 11.74 -20.85
C ALA A 12 22.90 11.32 -20.12
N LYS A 13 23.74 12.26 -19.69
CA LYS A 13 25.05 11.97 -19.04
C LYS A 13 24.97 11.83 -17.52
N SER A 14 23.90 12.26 -16.85
CA SER A 14 23.84 12.20 -15.38
C SER A 14 23.43 10.81 -14.86
N SER A 15 22.73 9.99 -15.64
CA SER A 15 22.27 8.67 -15.21
C SER A 15 23.39 7.61 -15.15
N SER A 16 24.42 7.73 -15.98
CA SER A 16 25.52 6.75 -16.04
C SER A 16 26.55 6.89 -14.91
N LEU A 17 26.71 8.09 -14.34
CA LEU A 17 27.64 8.34 -13.23
C LEU A 17 27.10 7.81 -11.90
N PHE A 18 25.78 7.91 -11.69
CA PHE A 18 25.12 7.41 -10.49
C PHE A 18 25.13 5.87 -10.38
N HIS A 19 25.12 5.17 -11.52
CA HIS A 19 25.17 3.69 -11.54
C HIS A 19 26.52 3.09 -11.13
N ARG A 20 27.63 3.86 -11.25
CA ARG A 20 28.99 3.39 -10.93
C ARG A 20 29.39 3.59 -9.46
N LEU A 21 28.75 4.49 -8.72
CA LEU A 21 29.19 4.88 -7.39
C LEU A 21 28.54 4.08 -6.23
N PHE A 22 27.42 3.39 -6.45
CA PHE A 22 26.71 2.70 -5.39
C PHE A 22 26.14 1.34 -5.84
N PRO A 23 26.80 0.22 -5.52
CA PRO A 23 26.33 -1.11 -5.92
C PRO A 23 25.15 -1.65 -5.09
N CYS A 24 24.80 -1.02 -3.98
CA CYS A 24 23.71 -1.49 -3.11
C CYS A 24 22.38 -0.81 -3.46
N HIS A 25 21.40 -1.57 -3.93
CA HIS A 25 20.07 -1.10 -4.31
C HIS A 25 19.34 -0.33 -3.18
N VAL A 26 19.55 -0.72 -1.92
CA VAL A 26 18.93 -0.07 -0.76
C VAL A 26 19.45 1.35 -0.54
N LEU A 27 20.75 1.58 -0.72
CA LEU A 27 21.35 2.92 -0.58
C LEU A 27 20.96 3.87 -1.72
N LYS A 28 20.85 3.35 -2.95
CA LYS A 28 20.35 4.12 -4.10
C LYS A 28 18.92 4.60 -3.87
N TRP A 29 18.11 3.74 -3.30
CA TRP A 29 16.69 4.02 -3.02
C TRP A 29 16.52 5.07 -1.91
N ALA A 30 17.34 4.99 -0.84
CA ALA A 30 17.36 5.99 0.23
C ALA A 30 17.81 7.37 -0.25
N LEU A 31 18.82 7.44 -1.12
CA LEU A 31 19.31 8.68 -1.68
C LEU A 31 18.33 9.31 -2.69
N TYR A 32 17.69 8.50 -3.54
CA TYR A 32 16.67 8.97 -4.49
C TYR A 32 15.44 9.53 -3.75
N ARG A 33 15.02 8.89 -2.66
CA ARG A 33 13.93 9.36 -1.79
C ARG A 33 14.23 10.70 -1.11
N ASN A 34 15.47 10.93 -0.69
CA ASN A 34 15.87 12.22 -0.14
C ASN A 34 15.89 13.33 -1.23
N PHE A 35 16.19 12.99 -2.47
CA PHE A 35 16.19 13.94 -3.59
C PHE A 35 14.75 14.32 -4.03
N SER A 36 13.82 13.38 -4.02
CA SER A 36 12.40 13.64 -4.30
C SER A 36 11.74 14.52 -3.23
N ARG A 37 12.26 14.50 -2.00
CA ARG A 37 11.87 15.43 -0.91
C ARG A 37 12.27 16.88 -1.20
N ILE A 38 13.24 17.13 -2.06
CA ILE A 38 13.78 18.47 -2.36
C ILE A 38 12.95 19.20 -3.43
N ILE A 39 12.19 18.46 -4.27
CA ILE A 39 11.37 19.05 -5.35
C ILE A 39 9.87 18.89 -5.03
N GLY A 40 9.46 19.39 -3.88
CA GLY A 40 8.21 19.97 -3.52
C GLY A 40 6.88 19.40 -4.01
N VAL A 41 6.24 18.50 -3.28
CA VAL A 41 4.92 18.69 -2.67
C VAL A 41 4.99 18.00 -1.33
N LYS A 42 5.11 18.78 -0.27
CA LYS A 42 5.19 18.32 1.11
C LYS A 42 3.81 17.81 1.50
N HIS A 43 3.47 16.54 1.18
CA HIS A 43 2.36 15.88 1.84
C HIS A 43 2.72 15.78 3.32
N LEU A 44 1.88 16.36 4.16
CA LEU A 44 2.03 16.26 5.60
C LEU A 44 1.86 14.78 5.95
N LYS A 45 2.89 14.20 6.55
CA LYS A 45 2.78 12.89 7.18
C LYS A 45 2.60 13.08 8.67
N GLU A 46 1.62 12.36 9.22
CA GLU A 46 1.35 12.37 10.66
C GLU A 46 1.96 11.13 11.31
N ASN A 47 2.78 11.34 12.34
CA ASN A 47 3.37 10.26 13.12
C ASN A 47 2.35 9.74 14.14
N ILE A 48 1.87 8.51 13.93
CA ILE A 48 0.95 7.82 14.82
C ILE A 48 1.65 6.59 15.38
N LEU A 49 2.14 6.66 16.61
CA LEU A 49 2.85 5.56 17.27
C LEU A 49 4.05 5.05 16.45
N GLY A 50 4.85 5.96 15.89
CA GLY A 50 6.05 5.64 15.13
C GLY A 50 5.83 5.33 13.64
N VAL A 51 4.58 5.21 13.18
CA VAL A 51 4.24 5.04 11.76
C VAL A 51 3.82 6.37 11.15
N LEU A 52 4.41 6.71 10.00
CA LEU A 52 4.21 7.98 9.29
C LEU A 52 3.09 7.83 8.26
N PHE A 53 1.87 8.20 8.61
CA PHE A 53 0.71 8.16 7.71
C PHE A 53 0.64 9.39 6.81
N ASP A 54 0.30 9.18 5.55
CA ASP A 54 -0.04 10.27 4.64
C ASP A 54 -1.42 10.82 5.00
N ASP A 55 -1.50 12.14 5.28
CA ASP A 55 -2.74 12.83 5.63
C ASP A 55 -3.50 13.22 4.36
N LEU A 56 -4.21 12.24 3.79
CA LEU A 56 -4.91 12.34 2.51
C LEU A 56 -6.36 11.89 2.65
N THR A 57 -7.22 12.49 1.82
CA THR A 57 -8.55 11.94 1.51
C THR A 57 -8.44 10.76 0.55
N MET A 58 -9.51 9.97 0.41
CA MET A 58 -9.57 8.88 -0.59
C MET A 58 -9.32 9.42 -2.01
N GLN A 59 -9.86 10.59 -2.34
CA GLN A 59 -9.68 11.21 -3.66
C GLN A 59 -8.22 11.61 -3.90
N GLU A 60 -7.56 12.24 -2.91
CA GLU A 60 -6.14 12.61 -2.99
C GLU A 60 -5.24 11.37 -3.09
N ALA A 61 -5.55 10.31 -2.32
CA ALA A 61 -4.85 9.03 -2.39
C ALA A 61 -5.01 8.37 -3.77
N ALA A 62 -6.22 8.34 -4.32
CA ALA A 62 -6.48 7.78 -5.66
C ALA A 62 -5.75 8.56 -6.75
N GLN A 63 -5.70 9.89 -6.67
CA GLN A 63 -4.93 10.71 -7.59
C GLN A 63 -3.44 10.38 -7.52
N ARG A 64 -2.90 10.20 -6.31
CA ARG A 64 -1.50 9.80 -6.11
C ARG A 64 -1.20 8.41 -6.67
N GLY A 65 -2.10 7.44 -6.45
CA GLY A 65 -2.00 6.11 -7.04
C GLY A 65 -2.03 6.11 -8.56
N LYS A 66 -2.83 7.00 -9.18
CA LYS A 66 -2.84 7.21 -10.63
C LYS A 66 -1.48 7.72 -11.12
N GLU A 67 -0.85 8.66 -10.42
CA GLU A 67 0.50 9.15 -10.75
C GLU A 67 1.52 8.01 -10.70
N PHE A 68 1.44 7.12 -9.71
CA PHE A 68 2.30 5.94 -9.63
C PHE A 68 2.08 4.97 -10.79
N LEU A 69 0.84 4.70 -11.17
CA LEU A 69 0.52 3.84 -12.32
C LEU A 69 1.01 4.38 -13.67
N THR A 70 1.24 5.70 -13.77
CA THR A 70 1.73 6.35 -14.98
C THR A 70 3.21 6.71 -14.91
N SER A 71 3.89 6.35 -13.81
CA SER A 71 5.34 6.59 -13.64
C SER A 71 6.16 5.45 -14.24
N ASP A 72 7.44 5.72 -14.49
CA ASP A 72 8.41 4.72 -14.98
C ASP A 72 9.17 4.01 -13.84
N THR A 73 8.79 4.31 -12.59
CA THR A 73 9.45 3.75 -11.39
C THR A 73 8.48 2.91 -10.59
N PHE A 74 9.03 1.94 -9.86
CA PHE A 74 8.25 1.12 -8.93
C PHE A 74 7.88 1.92 -7.68
N HIS A 75 6.61 1.80 -7.29
CA HIS A 75 6.06 2.34 -6.05
C HIS A 75 5.33 1.26 -5.28
N TYR A 76 5.36 1.32 -3.94
CA TYR A 76 4.53 0.45 -3.15
C TYR A 76 3.72 1.21 -2.10
N VAL A 77 2.50 0.73 -1.89
CA VAL A 77 1.51 1.28 -0.97
C VAL A 77 1.22 0.27 0.12
N VAL A 78 1.22 0.76 1.36
CA VAL A 78 0.83 -0.03 2.53
C VAL A 78 -0.41 0.58 3.17
N THR A 79 -1.23 -0.29 3.78
CA THR A 79 -2.50 0.09 4.41
C THR A 79 -2.53 -0.33 5.88
N PRO A 80 -1.68 0.30 6.75
CA PRO A 80 -1.57 -0.11 8.13
C PRO A 80 -2.85 0.11 8.91
N ASN A 81 -3.19 -0.90 9.71
CA ASN A 81 -4.28 -0.89 10.67
C ASN A 81 -3.73 -0.93 12.12
N PRO A 82 -4.56 -0.95 13.18
CA PRO A 82 -4.10 -1.01 14.57
C PRO A 82 -3.13 -2.17 14.88
N GLU A 83 -3.24 -3.30 14.21
CA GLU A 83 -2.31 -4.42 14.40
C GLU A 83 -0.89 -4.09 13.93
N PHE A 84 -0.80 -3.37 12.81
CA PHE A 84 0.48 -2.90 12.26
C PHE A 84 1.18 -1.93 13.21
N LEU A 85 0.43 -1.01 13.86
CA LEU A 85 0.99 -0.08 14.84
C LEU A 85 1.64 -0.83 16.01
N LEU A 86 0.94 -1.83 16.56
CA LEU A 86 1.48 -2.65 17.65
C LEU A 86 2.66 -3.53 17.22
N ALA A 87 2.67 -3.98 15.97
CA ALA A 87 3.79 -4.76 15.42
C ALA A 87 5.01 -3.86 15.18
N ALA A 88 4.80 -2.68 14.59
CA ALA A 88 5.85 -1.70 14.29
C ALA A 88 6.52 -1.13 15.55
N GLU A 89 5.81 -1.07 16.67
CA GLU A 89 6.39 -0.69 17.96
C GLU A 89 7.44 -1.70 18.45
N LYS A 90 7.21 -2.99 18.17
CA LYS A 90 8.07 -4.08 18.62
C LYS A 90 9.15 -4.49 17.61
N ASP A 91 8.94 -4.17 16.34
CA ASP A 91 9.82 -4.53 15.22
C ASP A 91 10.19 -3.26 14.45
N GLU A 92 11.40 -2.77 14.71
CA GLU A 92 11.93 -1.57 14.07
C GLU A 92 12.14 -1.77 12.56
N GLN A 93 12.50 -2.97 12.12
CA GLN A 93 12.65 -3.28 10.71
C GLN A 93 11.28 -3.19 10.00
N PHE A 94 10.24 -3.74 10.62
CA PHE A 94 8.88 -3.62 10.10
C PHE A 94 8.40 -2.17 10.06
N ARG A 95 8.67 -1.39 11.13
CA ARG A 95 8.38 0.06 11.14
C ARG A 95 9.10 0.80 10.01
N ALA A 96 10.37 0.50 9.78
CA ALA A 96 11.14 1.08 8.68
C ALA A 96 10.55 0.74 7.30
N LEU A 97 10.06 -0.50 7.11
CA LEU A 97 9.38 -0.91 5.88
C LEU A 97 8.08 -0.13 5.65
N LEU A 98 7.26 0.07 6.69
CA LEU A 98 6.04 0.86 6.60
C LEU A 98 6.36 2.32 6.26
N ASN A 99 7.29 2.93 7.00
CA ASN A 99 7.70 4.32 6.78
C ASN A 99 8.45 4.51 5.46
N GLY A 100 8.96 3.41 4.90
CA GLY A 100 9.61 3.28 3.62
C GLY A 100 8.67 3.32 2.43
N ALA A 101 7.38 3.06 2.60
CA ALA A 101 6.42 3.05 1.52
C ALA A 101 6.22 4.44 0.90
N ASP A 102 5.90 4.46 -0.40
CA ASP A 102 5.62 5.69 -1.14
C ASP A 102 4.30 6.32 -0.70
N LEU A 103 3.36 5.47 -0.20
CA LEU A 103 2.09 5.89 0.35
C LEU A 103 1.69 4.98 1.52
N VAL A 104 1.37 5.59 2.66
CA VAL A 104 0.98 4.90 3.90
C VAL A 104 -0.45 5.33 4.25
N LEU A 105 -1.42 4.50 3.92
CA LEU A 105 -2.83 4.85 4.04
C LEU A 105 -3.42 4.36 5.36
N PRO A 106 -4.18 5.20 6.09
CA PRO A 106 -4.79 4.82 7.36
C PRO A 106 -5.99 3.89 7.15
N ASP A 107 -5.77 2.57 7.26
CA ASP A 107 -6.83 1.57 7.18
C ASP A 107 -7.30 1.17 8.59
N GLY A 108 -8.55 1.37 8.84
CA GLY A 108 -9.19 1.05 10.09
C GLY A 108 -9.40 2.22 11.04
N ILE A 109 -10.59 2.21 11.66
CA ILE A 109 -11.06 3.31 12.52
C ILE A 109 -10.17 3.54 13.74
N GLY A 110 -9.45 2.50 14.20
CA GLY A 110 -8.54 2.61 15.34
C GLY A 110 -7.32 3.49 15.07
N VAL A 111 -6.84 3.55 13.82
CA VAL A 111 -5.78 4.48 13.42
C VAL A 111 -6.28 5.91 13.52
N ILE A 112 -7.48 6.17 13.02
CA ILE A 112 -8.13 7.50 13.07
C ILE A 112 -8.35 7.97 14.51
N TYR A 113 -8.83 7.09 15.38
CA TYR A 113 -9.02 7.44 16.81
C TYR A 113 -7.68 7.67 17.53
N SER A 114 -6.66 6.85 17.22
CA SER A 114 -5.32 7.07 17.78
C SER A 114 -4.73 8.42 17.35
N ALA A 115 -4.89 8.77 16.07
CA ALA A 115 -4.48 10.07 15.53
C ALA A 115 -5.17 11.24 16.26
N LYS A 116 -6.49 11.16 16.47
CA LYS A 116 -7.25 12.16 17.24
C LYS A 116 -6.77 12.27 18.68
N LEU A 117 -6.56 11.12 19.35
CA LEU A 117 -6.05 11.10 20.73
C LEU A 117 -4.66 11.73 20.86
N LEU A 118 -3.78 11.55 19.87
CA LEU A 118 -2.46 12.16 19.81
C LEU A 118 -2.50 13.67 19.47
N GLY A 119 -3.67 14.21 19.09
CA GLY A 119 -3.80 15.61 18.64
C GLY A 119 -3.26 15.84 17.22
N ARG A 120 -3.18 14.76 16.42
CA ARG A 120 -2.72 14.74 15.02
C ARG A 120 -3.81 14.12 14.14
N PRO A 121 -4.99 14.78 13.98
CA PRO A 121 -6.11 14.20 13.28
C PRO A 121 -5.76 14.00 11.81
N LEU A 122 -6.10 12.83 11.29
CA LEU A 122 -6.04 12.51 9.86
C LEU A 122 -7.33 12.93 9.18
N LYS A 123 -7.26 13.40 7.94
CA LYS A 123 -8.40 13.90 7.14
C LYS A 123 -9.48 12.84 6.99
N GLU A 124 -9.07 11.60 6.63
CA GLU A 124 -10.01 10.55 6.28
C GLU A 124 -9.43 9.16 6.60
N ARG A 125 -10.30 8.19 6.84
CA ARG A 125 -9.95 6.78 6.78
C ARG A 125 -9.91 6.33 5.33
N VAL A 126 -8.80 5.79 4.87
CA VAL A 126 -8.62 5.27 3.50
C VAL A 126 -8.48 3.74 3.56
N PRO A 127 -9.58 2.98 3.46
CA PRO A 127 -9.52 1.52 3.44
C PRO A 127 -8.75 1.00 2.24
N GLY A 128 -7.85 0.03 2.46
CA GLY A 128 -7.04 -0.54 1.39
C GLY A 128 -7.86 -1.13 0.25
N ILE A 129 -9.00 -1.75 0.55
CA ILE A 129 -9.87 -2.33 -0.48
C ILE A 129 -10.56 -1.26 -1.36
N ASP A 130 -10.91 -0.10 -0.78
CA ASP A 130 -11.52 1.01 -1.53
C ASP A 130 -10.46 1.67 -2.42
N PHE A 131 -9.25 1.86 -1.89
CA PHE A 131 -8.12 2.33 -2.66
C PHE A 131 -7.79 1.36 -3.82
N ALA A 132 -7.76 0.05 -3.56
CA ALA A 132 -7.56 -0.97 -4.58
C ALA A 132 -8.63 -0.90 -5.68
N SER A 133 -9.91 -0.71 -5.31
CA SER A 133 -11.02 -0.56 -6.27
C SER A 133 -10.85 0.70 -7.13
N ALA A 134 -10.40 1.82 -6.55
CA ALA A 134 -10.07 3.03 -7.31
C ALA A 134 -8.91 2.80 -8.28
N MET A 135 -7.90 2.01 -7.89
CA MET A 135 -6.80 1.65 -8.78
C MET A 135 -7.23 0.70 -9.89
N LEU A 136 -8.16 -0.23 -9.63
CA LEU A 136 -8.76 -1.06 -10.68
C LEU A 136 -9.51 -0.21 -11.70
N SER A 137 -10.31 0.77 -11.26
CA SER A 137 -11.00 1.69 -12.17
C SER A 137 -10.02 2.50 -13.03
N THR A 138 -8.92 2.94 -12.43
CA THR A 138 -7.85 3.65 -13.17
C THR A 138 -7.15 2.72 -14.16
N LEU A 139 -6.84 1.50 -13.75
CA LEU A 139 -6.16 0.51 -14.58
C LEU A 139 -7.03 0.10 -15.77
N ASP A 140 -8.35 -0.06 -15.55
CA ASP A 140 -9.34 -0.35 -16.60
C ASP A 140 -9.37 0.76 -17.65
N TYR A 141 -9.41 2.02 -17.21
CA TYR A 141 -9.33 3.18 -18.11
C TYR A 141 -8.05 3.20 -18.95
N LEU A 142 -6.93 2.72 -18.39
CA LEU A 142 -5.63 2.66 -19.07
C LEU A 142 -5.45 1.39 -19.92
N GLY A 143 -6.33 0.40 -19.83
CA GLY A 143 -6.14 -0.91 -20.45
C GLY A 143 -4.91 -1.66 -19.92
N GLY A 144 -4.58 -1.45 -18.63
CA GLY A 144 -3.34 -1.91 -18.02
C GLY A 144 -3.38 -3.37 -17.56
N ARG A 145 -2.24 -3.84 -17.05
CA ARG A 145 -1.96 -5.24 -16.70
C ARG A 145 -1.97 -5.45 -15.20
N LEU A 146 -2.83 -6.35 -14.72
CA LEU A 146 -2.99 -6.70 -13.31
C LEU A 146 -2.34 -8.05 -12.99
N TYR A 147 -1.59 -8.11 -11.89
CA TYR A 147 -1.08 -9.34 -11.30
C TYR A 147 -1.61 -9.51 -9.87
N LEU A 148 -2.10 -10.70 -9.54
CA LEU A 148 -2.63 -11.02 -8.21
C LEU A 148 -1.71 -12.02 -7.52
N LEU A 149 -1.12 -11.62 -6.38
CA LEU A 149 -0.19 -12.44 -5.61
C LEU A 149 -0.72 -12.67 -4.21
N GLY A 150 -0.95 -13.91 -3.83
CA GLY A 150 -1.32 -14.26 -2.47
C GLY A 150 -2.61 -15.03 -2.32
N ALA A 151 -3.13 -15.07 -1.08
CA ALA A 151 -4.27 -15.87 -0.66
C ALA A 151 -4.05 -17.40 -0.81
N LYS A 152 -5.11 -18.19 -0.65
CA LYS A 152 -5.07 -19.64 -0.84
C LYS A 152 -5.11 -19.98 -2.33
N PRO A 153 -4.64 -21.19 -2.71
CA PRO A 153 -4.79 -21.68 -4.08
C PRO A 153 -6.23 -21.53 -4.59
N GLY A 154 -6.41 -21.06 -5.83
CA GLY A 154 -7.69 -20.82 -6.48
C GLY A 154 -8.38 -19.50 -6.14
N VAL A 155 -7.96 -18.79 -5.07
CA VAL A 155 -8.60 -17.54 -4.65
C VAL A 155 -8.19 -16.37 -5.56
N ALA A 156 -6.92 -16.29 -5.94
CA ALA A 156 -6.43 -15.23 -6.82
C ALA A 156 -7.06 -15.33 -8.22
N GLU A 157 -7.23 -16.55 -8.74
CA GLU A 157 -7.89 -16.85 -10.00
C GLU A 157 -9.36 -16.41 -9.99
N GLU A 158 -10.10 -16.79 -8.94
CA GLU A 158 -11.51 -16.41 -8.83
C GLU A 158 -11.68 -14.90 -8.63
N ALA A 159 -10.79 -14.26 -7.82
CA ALA A 159 -10.75 -12.81 -7.68
C ALA A 159 -10.51 -12.15 -9.05
N GLY A 160 -9.55 -12.64 -9.82
CA GLY A 160 -9.24 -12.15 -11.16
C GLY A 160 -10.45 -12.26 -12.11
N ARG A 161 -11.11 -13.42 -12.13
CA ARG A 161 -12.32 -13.63 -12.93
C ARG A 161 -13.42 -12.61 -12.60
N ARG A 162 -13.67 -12.34 -11.32
CA ARG A 162 -14.68 -11.37 -10.88
C ARG A 162 -14.27 -9.94 -11.15
N ILE A 163 -13.00 -9.60 -11.00
CA ILE A 163 -12.46 -8.28 -11.33
C ILE A 163 -12.66 -8.01 -12.82
N LEU A 164 -12.31 -8.95 -13.71
CA LEU A 164 -12.48 -8.78 -15.16
C LEU A 164 -13.95 -8.66 -15.59
N ALA A 165 -14.89 -9.25 -14.86
CA ALA A 165 -16.32 -9.08 -15.11
C ALA A 165 -16.80 -7.63 -14.85
N GLN A 166 -16.12 -6.88 -13.98
CA GLN A 166 -16.43 -5.48 -13.63
C GLN A 166 -15.55 -4.48 -14.38
N TYR A 167 -14.34 -4.88 -14.75
CA TYR A 167 -13.31 -4.05 -15.36
C TYR A 167 -12.78 -4.74 -16.64
N PRO A 168 -13.56 -4.68 -17.74
CA PRO A 168 -13.32 -5.52 -18.93
C PRO A 168 -12.09 -5.14 -19.75
N HIS A 169 -11.52 -3.93 -19.57
CA HIS A 169 -10.32 -3.50 -20.29
C HIS A 169 -9.02 -3.87 -19.58
N ILE A 170 -9.09 -4.39 -18.33
CA ILE A 170 -7.92 -4.87 -17.60
C ILE A 170 -7.42 -6.19 -18.24
N VAL A 171 -6.11 -6.30 -18.40
CA VAL A 171 -5.46 -7.56 -18.75
C VAL A 171 -4.98 -8.25 -17.48
N LEU A 172 -5.63 -9.34 -17.06
CA LEU A 172 -5.10 -10.18 -15.99
C LEU A 172 -3.88 -10.92 -16.52
N CYS A 173 -2.69 -10.42 -16.21
CA CYS A 173 -1.44 -10.95 -16.75
C CYS A 173 -0.88 -12.14 -15.96
N GLY A 174 -1.37 -12.38 -14.74
CA GLY A 174 -1.00 -13.55 -13.95
C GLY A 174 -1.63 -13.57 -12.59
N THR A 175 -1.66 -14.76 -12.00
CA THR A 175 -2.07 -15.03 -10.62
C THR A 175 -1.08 -15.99 -9.99
N GLN A 176 -0.85 -15.85 -8.68
CA GLN A 176 -0.06 -16.79 -7.89
C GLN A 176 -0.60 -16.81 -6.46
N ASP A 177 -0.77 -18.00 -5.89
CA ASP A 177 -1.15 -18.12 -4.49
C ASP A 177 -0.01 -17.73 -3.53
N GLY A 178 -0.31 -17.60 -2.23
CA GLY A 178 0.65 -17.14 -1.21
C GLY A 178 1.52 -18.25 -0.59
N TYR A 179 1.45 -19.49 -1.10
CA TYR A 179 2.10 -20.67 -0.51
C TYR A 179 3.38 -21.07 -1.25
N PHE A 180 3.92 -20.20 -2.09
CA PHE A 180 5.22 -20.42 -2.72
C PHE A 180 6.35 -20.48 -1.68
N LYS A 181 7.41 -21.26 -2.01
CA LYS A 181 8.56 -21.47 -1.12
C LYS A 181 9.74 -20.54 -1.42
N ASP A 182 9.81 -20.00 -2.64
CA ASP A 182 10.88 -19.14 -3.12
C ASP A 182 10.31 -17.77 -3.53
N ASP A 183 10.62 -16.77 -2.71
CA ASP A 183 10.18 -15.38 -2.92
C ASP A 183 10.80 -14.78 -4.21
N ALA A 184 12.05 -15.15 -4.54
CA ALA A 184 12.73 -14.64 -5.74
C ALA A 184 12.14 -15.26 -7.01
N GLN A 185 11.81 -16.55 -6.98
CA GLN A 185 11.12 -17.22 -8.09
C GLN A 185 9.74 -16.61 -8.34
N ALA A 186 8.99 -16.31 -7.27
CA ALA A 186 7.69 -15.63 -7.37
C ALA A 186 7.83 -14.25 -8.03
N ALA A 187 8.87 -13.50 -7.67
CA ALA A 187 9.16 -12.20 -8.28
C ALA A 187 9.55 -12.33 -9.76
N GLN A 188 10.32 -13.33 -10.11
CA GLN A 188 10.69 -13.60 -11.50
C GLN A 188 9.47 -13.96 -12.37
N GLN A 189 8.54 -14.76 -11.85
CA GLN A 189 7.29 -15.08 -12.54
C GLN A 189 6.43 -13.83 -12.75
N ALA A 190 6.32 -12.97 -11.73
CA ALA A 190 5.65 -11.68 -11.85
C ALA A 190 6.33 -10.79 -12.91
N ALA A 191 7.65 -10.73 -12.94
CA ALA A 191 8.41 -9.94 -13.92
C ALA A 191 8.16 -10.41 -15.37
N GLN A 192 8.08 -11.72 -15.59
CA GLN A 192 7.75 -12.29 -16.91
C GLN A 192 6.34 -11.89 -17.38
N ALA A 193 5.42 -11.73 -16.42
CA ALA A 193 4.07 -11.28 -16.69
C ALA A 193 3.95 -9.78 -17.01
N LYS A 194 4.99 -8.97 -16.73
CA LYS A 194 5.05 -7.52 -16.99
C LYS A 194 3.82 -6.76 -16.46
N PRO A 195 3.53 -6.78 -15.17
CA PRO A 195 2.38 -6.10 -14.59
C PRO A 195 2.58 -4.58 -14.55
N ASP A 196 1.50 -3.82 -14.65
CA ASP A 196 1.46 -2.40 -14.26
C ASP A 196 1.08 -2.26 -12.79
N LEU A 197 0.08 -3.04 -12.35
CA LEU A 197 -0.45 -3.07 -10.99
C LEU A 197 -0.32 -4.48 -10.40
N MET A 198 0.13 -4.53 -9.15
CA MET A 198 0.14 -5.79 -8.37
C MET A 198 -0.67 -5.64 -7.09
N PHE A 199 -1.55 -6.60 -6.80
CA PHE A 199 -2.12 -6.78 -5.48
C PHE A 199 -1.33 -7.86 -4.75
N VAL A 200 -0.73 -7.48 -3.61
CA VAL A 200 0.09 -8.39 -2.80
C VAL A 200 -0.66 -8.71 -1.51
N CYS A 201 -1.11 -9.96 -1.40
CA CYS A 201 -2.02 -10.45 -0.37
C CYS A 201 -1.40 -11.62 0.42
N LEU A 202 -0.16 -11.44 0.90
CA LEU A 202 0.60 -12.44 1.66
C LEU A 202 0.42 -12.33 3.17
N GLY A 203 -0.29 -11.26 3.63
CA GLY A 203 -0.41 -10.89 5.03
C GLY A 203 0.84 -10.20 5.57
N ALA A 204 0.63 -9.40 6.64
CA ALA A 204 1.72 -8.69 7.32
C ALA A 204 2.51 -9.64 8.25
N PRO A 205 3.83 -9.48 8.37
CA PRO A 205 4.69 -8.51 7.70
C PRO A 205 5.26 -9.03 6.37
N LYS A 206 4.84 -10.24 5.89
CA LYS A 206 5.42 -10.91 4.71
C LYS A 206 5.23 -10.06 3.45
N GLN A 207 4.05 -9.49 3.25
CA GLN A 207 3.75 -8.70 2.04
C GLN A 207 4.58 -7.42 1.95
N GLU A 208 4.78 -6.70 3.06
CA GLU A 208 5.59 -5.48 3.10
C GLU A 208 7.07 -5.78 2.82
N LYS A 209 7.60 -6.85 3.44
CA LYS A 209 8.97 -7.34 3.19
C LYS A 209 9.14 -7.72 1.72
N TRP A 210 8.19 -8.47 1.16
CA TRP A 210 8.24 -8.92 -0.22
C TRP A 210 8.19 -7.75 -1.20
N MET A 211 7.26 -6.80 -1.01
CA MET A 211 7.15 -5.61 -1.87
C MET A 211 8.41 -4.75 -1.84
N ALA A 212 8.97 -4.49 -0.66
CA ALA A 212 10.17 -3.67 -0.52
C ALA A 212 11.41 -4.34 -1.14
N GLN A 213 11.54 -5.67 -1.00
CA GLN A 213 12.72 -6.41 -1.44
C GLN A 213 12.66 -6.80 -2.91
N TYR A 214 11.52 -7.32 -3.35
CA TYR A 214 11.36 -7.92 -4.68
C TYR A 214 10.53 -7.09 -5.65
N GLY A 215 9.67 -6.21 -5.15
CA GLY A 215 8.79 -5.38 -5.97
C GLY A 215 9.51 -4.66 -7.13
N PRO A 216 10.64 -3.99 -6.88
CA PRO A 216 11.38 -3.32 -7.97
C PRO A 216 11.82 -4.24 -9.11
N SER A 217 12.06 -5.53 -8.84
CA SER A 217 12.47 -6.52 -9.85
C SER A 217 11.32 -7.07 -10.68
N THR A 218 10.07 -6.85 -10.27
CA THR A 218 8.88 -7.32 -11.00
C THR A 218 8.57 -6.51 -12.26
N GLY A 219 9.09 -5.29 -12.35
CA GLY A 219 8.75 -4.36 -13.41
C GLY A 219 7.38 -3.70 -13.24
N ALA A 220 6.65 -3.99 -12.16
CA ALA A 220 5.41 -3.30 -11.84
C ALA A 220 5.66 -1.82 -11.57
N ARG A 221 4.67 -0.98 -11.86
CA ARG A 221 4.68 0.45 -11.49
C ARG A 221 4.13 0.66 -10.09
N LEU A 222 3.13 -0.12 -9.72
CA LEU A 222 2.47 -0.01 -8.42
C LEU A 222 2.20 -1.38 -7.81
N ALA A 223 2.64 -1.59 -6.56
CA ALA A 223 2.24 -2.73 -5.73
C ALA A 223 1.47 -2.25 -4.50
N ILE A 224 0.39 -2.93 -4.14
CA ILE A 224 -0.46 -2.57 -2.99
C ILE A 224 -0.55 -3.77 -2.06
N GLY A 225 -0.15 -3.58 -0.79
CA GLY A 225 -0.29 -4.58 0.26
C GLY A 225 -1.71 -4.59 0.83
N LEU A 226 -2.47 -5.64 0.56
CA LEU A 226 -3.92 -5.68 0.80
C LEU A 226 -4.36 -6.79 1.76
N GLY A 227 -3.44 -7.62 2.27
CA GLY A 227 -3.77 -8.70 3.21
C GLY A 227 -4.81 -9.67 2.63
N GLY A 228 -5.95 -9.78 3.29
CA GLY A 228 -7.03 -10.70 2.88
C GLY A 228 -8.01 -10.12 1.84
N ALA A 229 -7.67 -9.11 1.07
CA ALA A 229 -8.61 -8.47 0.14
C ALA A 229 -8.97 -9.38 -1.05
N LEU A 230 -8.08 -10.29 -1.47
CA LEU A 230 -8.41 -11.25 -2.54
C LEU A 230 -9.59 -12.15 -2.17
N ASP A 231 -9.75 -12.52 -0.90
CA ASP A 231 -10.93 -13.28 -0.46
C ASP A 231 -12.24 -12.48 -0.62
N VAL A 232 -12.16 -11.14 -0.50
CA VAL A 232 -13.32 -10.26 -0.72
C VAL A 232 -13.60 -10.13 -2.22
N PHE A 233 -12.59 -9.91 -3.04
CA PHE A 233 -12.74 -9.84 -4.51
C PHE A 233 -13.21 -11.18 -5.10
N ALA A 234 -12.78 -12.31 -4.53
CA ALA A 234 -13.25 -13.65 -4.88
C ALA A 234 -14.68 -13.95 -4.39
N GLY A 235 -15.25 -13.10 -3.50
CA GLY A 235 -16.55 -13.29 -2.91
C GLY A 235 -16.61 -14.35 -1.81
N ASN A 236 -15.47 -14.85 -1.33
CA ASN A 236 -15.38 -15.79 -0.21
C ASN A 236 -15.74 -15.11 1.11
N ILE A 237 -15.47 -13.79 1.21
CA ILE A 237 -15.78 -12.96 2.36
C ILE A 237 -16.66 -11.81 1.90
N GLU A 238 -17.84 -11.75 2.51
CA GLU A 238 -18.77 -10.64 2.28
C GLU A 238 -18.29 -9.37 2.99
N ARG A 239 -18.28 -8.27 2.27
CA ARG A 239 -17.97 -6.96 2.86
C ARG A 239 -19.14 -6.51 3.74
N ALA A 240 -18.83 -5.75 4.81
CA ALA A 240 -19.88 -5.16 5.64
C ALA A 240 -20.81 -4.27 4.80
N PRO A 241 -22.12 -4.23 5.10
CA PRO A 241 -23.05 -3.29 4.46
C PRO A 241 -22.56 -1.85 4.59
N GLU A 242 -22.90 -0.98 3.62
CA GLU A 242 -22.45 0.42 3.60
C GLU A 242 -22.76 1.19 4.90
N THR A 243 -23.88 0.92 5.54
CA THR A 243 -24.24 1.54 6.82
C THR A 243 -23.20 1.24 7.90
N TRP A 244 -22.72 0.00 8.00
CA TRP A 244 -21.68 -0.40 8.94
C TRP A 244 -20.32 0.21 8.59
N GLN A 245 -20.03 0.33 7.28
CA GLN A 245 -18.80 0.96 6.79
C GLN A 245 -18.78 2.46 7.14
N LYS A 246 -19.88 3.19 6.87
CA LYS A 246 -20.04 4.63 7.18
C LYS A 246 -19.97 4.93 8.68
N LEU A 247 -20.45 4.01 9.52
CA LEU A 247 -20.36 4.12 10.98
C LEU A 247 -18.99 3.69 11.55
N GLY A 248 -18.06 3.23 10.70
CA GLY A 248 -16.76 2.71 11.16
C GLY A 248 -16.86 1.37 11.91
N LEU A 249 -17.98 0.66 11.80
CA LEU A 249 -18.28 -0.61 12.48
C LEU A 249 -18.00 -1.85 11.61
N GLU A 250 -17.29 -1.71 10.50
CA GLU A 250 -16.90 -2.82 9.62
C GLU A 250 -16.19 -3.94 10.41
N TRP A 251 -15.36 -3.56 11.37
CA TRP A 251 -14.67 -4.50 12.25
C TRP A 251 -15.63 -5.37 13.09
N ALA A 252 -16.74 -4.79 13.59
CA ALA A 252 -17.72 -5.50 14.39
C ALA A 252 -18.53 -6.47 13.51
N TYR A 253 -18.88 -6.07 12.30
CA TYR A 253 -19.52 -6.94 11.31
C TYR A 253 -18.64 -8.15 10.98
N ARG A 254 -17.35 -7.91 10.72
CA ARG A 254 -16.36 -8.98 10.46
C ARG A 254 -16.18 -9.91 11.67
N LEU A 255 -16.19 -9.36 12.88
CA LEU A 255 -16.11 -10.17 14.10
C LEU A 255 -17.34 -11.10 14.24
N LYS A 256 -18.54 -10.59 13.95
CA LYS A 256 -19.78 -11.39 13.95
C LYS A 256 -19.71 -12.55 12.95
N LYS A 257 -19.16 -12.32 11.76
CA LYS A 257 -19.02 -13.35 10.70
C LYS A 257 -17.86 -14.32 10.98
N GLU A 258 -16.78 -13.83 11.58
CA GLU A 258 -15.56 -14.59 11.88
C GLU A 258 -15.13 -14.42 13.35
N PRO A 259 -15.74 -15.15 14.33
CA PRO A 259 -15.43 -14.99 15.76
C PRO A 259 -13.97 -15.26 16.13
N ARG A 260 -13.24 -16.03 15.30
CA ARG A 260 -11.80 -16.30 15.48
C ARG A 260 -10.94 -15.02 15.40
N ARG A 261 -11.48 -13.91 14.89
CA ARG A 261 -10.81 -12.61 14.83
C ARG A 261 -10.82 -11.82 16.15
N ILE A 262 -11.43 -12.36 17.22
CA ILE A 262 -11.50 -11.67 18.52
C ILE A 262 -10.12 -11.25 19.05
N GLY A 263 -9.09 -12.07 18.85
CA GLY A 263 -7.71 -11.74 19.23
C GLY A 263 -7.13 -10.55 18.49
N ARG A 264 -7.61 -10.27 17.27
CA ARG A 264 -7.24 -9.07 16.49
C ARG A 264 -7.98 -7.84 17.01
N MET A 265 -9.25 -8.00 17.36
CA MET A 265 -10.09 -6.90 17.84
C MET A 265 -9.68 -6.45 19.25
N ALA A 266 -9.17 -7.35 20.11
CA ALA A 266 -8.61 -7.02 21.42
C ALA A 266 -7.40 -6.06 21.34
N LYS A 267 -6.77 -5.95 20.19
CA LYS A 267 -5.65 -5.01 19.94
C LYS A 267 -6.11 -3.57 19.80
N LEU A 268 -7.36 -3.31 19.40
CA LEU A 268 -7.88 -1.96 19.20
C LEU A 268 -7.85 -1.11 20.49
N PRO A 269 -8.42 -1.56 21.64
CA PRO A 269 -8.31 -0.80 22.89
C PRO A 269 -6.87 -0.55 23.32
N LEU A 270 -5.98 -1.52 23.10
CA LEU A 270 -4.57 -1.40 23.47
C LEU A 270 -3.87 -0.27 22.69
N VAL A 271 -4.15 -0.13 21.40
CA VAL A 271 -3.59 0.97 20.58
C VAL A 271 -4.08 2.33 21.10
N LEU A 272 -5.36 2.44 21.45
CA LEU A 272 -5.94 3.68 21.99
C LEU A 272 -5.32 4.06 23.36
N VAL A 273 -5.12 3.08 24.25
CA VAL A 273 -4.45 3.30 25.54
C VAL A 273 -3.01 3.79 25.34
N LYS A 274 -2.27 3.20 24.38
CA LYS A 274 -0.90 3.64 24.05
C LYS A 274 -0.88 5.05 23.49
N ALA A 275 -1.78 5.40 22.59
CA ALA A 275 -1.90 6.75 22.05
C ALA A 275 -2.21 7.78 23.14
N ALA A 276 -3.11 7.47 24.07
CA ALA A 276 -3.42 8.31 25.23
C ALA A 276 -2.20 8.47 26.16
N GLY A 277 -1.50 7.36 26.47
CA GLY A 277 -0.30 7.36 27.29
C GLY A 277 0.83 8.20 26.69
N GLN A 278 1.07 8.09 25.39
CA GLN A 278 2.08 8.88 24.66
C GLN A 278 1.76 10.38 24.75
N ARG A 279 0.49 10.76 24.56
CA ARG A 279 0.06 12.16 24.70
C ARG A 279 0.30 12.71 26.09
N LEU A 280 -0.05 11.93 27.13
CA LEU A 280 0.11 12.34 28.54
C LEU A 280 1.59 12.45 28.96
N SER A 281 2.45 11.58 28.44
CA SER A 281 3.90 11.59 28.75
C SER A 281 4.67 12.69 28.04
N GLY A 282 4.05 13.45 27.14
CA GLY A 282 4.70 14.54 26.40
C GLY A 282 5.83 14.07 25.45
N LYS A 283 6.00 12.74 25.28
CA LYS A 283 7.00 12.19 24.34
C LYS A 283 6.59 12.51 22.91
N LYS A 284 7.17 13.58 22.37
CA LYS A 284 7.23 13.77 20.91
C LYS A 284 8.26 12.77 20.40
N GLU A 285 7.82 11.76 19.68
CA GLU A 285 8.74 11.02 18.79
C GLU A 285 9.10 11.98 17.64
N GLU A 286 10.37 12.39 17.62
CA GLU A 286 10.96 13.17 16.53
C GLU A 286 11.05 12.36 15.23
#